data_12af268221cb3ab92c0b633746370e80
#
_entry.id   12af268221cb3ab92c0b633746370e80
#
_cell.length_a   1.000
_cell.length_b   1.000
_cell.length_c   1.000
_cell.angle_alpha   90.00
_cell.angle_beta   90.00
_cell.angle_gamma   90.00
#
_symmetry.space_group_name_H-M   'P 1'
#
loop_
_entity.id
_entity.type
_entity.pdbx_description
1 polymer ?
#
loop_
_entity_poly.entity_id
_entity_poly.type
_entity_poly.pdbx_seq_one_letter_code
_entity_poly.pdbx_strand_id
1 'polypeptide(L)'
;MDELQLKLCDIQGRLFELSGTQEIPSEAFIKAFMTSETAKALDSTYNRMQWMGEEYLLEEVKDAAGDILSASGEIFQTDVLYWIGYLYRYWHYYTGEPSNKILRQAPIETMKRNYLMFHTMARELAIEDLKEIHAQKK
;
A
#
# COMPACT_ATOMS: atom_id res chain seq x y z
N MET A 1 9.90 -14.77 -5.90
CA MET A 1 10.01 -13.69 -4.90
C MET A 1 10.62 -14.30 -3.64
N ASP A 2 11.60 -13.63 -3.03
CA ASP A 2 12.30 -14.20 -1.88
C ASP A 2 11.52 -13.96 -0.55
N GLU A 3 12.01 -14.58 0.52
CA GLU A 3 11.35 -14.52 1.82
C GLU A 3 11.27 -13.12 2.39
N LEU A 4 12.31 -12.31 2.21
CA LEU A 4 12.27 -10.92 2.69
C LEU A 4 11.22 -10.11 1.97
N GLN A 5 11.11 -10.26 0.66
CA GLN A 5 10.11 -9.53 -0.13
C GLN A 5 8.70 -9.91 0.29
N LEU A 6 8.44 -11.20 0.48
CA LEU A 6 7.12 -11.65 0.95
C LEU A 6 6.82 -11.13 2.36
N LYS A 7 7.83 -11.10 3.22
CA LYS A 7 7.68 -10.55 4.56
C LYS A 7 7.33 -9.06 4.52
N LEU A 8 7.97 -8.31 3.61
CA LEU A 8 7.68 -6.88 3.47
C LEU A 8 6.29 -6.63 2.91
N CYS A 9 5.79 -7.51 2.04
CA CYS A 9 4.40 -7.43 1.60
C CYS A 9 3.45 -7.61 2.78
N ASP A 10 3.71 -8.59 3.64
CA ASP A 10 2.90 -8.82 4.83
C ASP A 10 2.97 -7.63 5.79
N ILE A 11 4.16 -7.10 6.03
CA ILE A 11 4.34 -5.93 6.89
C ILE A 11 3.56 -4.73 6.37
N GLN A 12 3.60 -4.49 5.06
CA GLN A 12 2.85 -3.37 4.49
C GLN A 12 1.34 -3.59 4.59
N GLY A 13 0.88 -4.82 4.41
CA GLY A 13 -0.52 -5.16 4.66
C GLY A 13 -0.91 -4.87 6.10
N ARG A 14 -0.09 -5.29 7.06
CA ARG A 14 -0.32 -5.04 8.49
C ARG A 14 -0.25 -3.57 8.83
N LEU A 15 0.63 -2.82 8.17
CA LEU A 15 0.72 -1.38 8.34
C LEU A 15 -0.59 -0.70 7.95
N PHE A 16 -1.16 -1.09 6.82
CA PHE A 16 -2.43 -0.54 6.37
C PHE A 16 -3.57 -0.92 7.34
N GLU A 17 -3.60 -2.18 7.80
CA GLU A 17 -4.56 -2.59 8.82
C GLU A 17 -4.43 -1.73 10.08
N LEU A 18 -3.20 -1.54 10.54
CA LEU A 18 -2.93 -0.79 11.78
C LEU A 18 -3.43 0.64 11.68
N SER A 19 -3.29 1.27 10.52
CA SER A 19 -3.80 2.62 10.31
C SER A 19 -5.31 2.67 10.55
N GLY A 20 -6.02 1.65 10.12
CA GLY A 20 -7.47 1.55 10.34
C GLY A 20 -7.84 1.35 11.80
N THR A 21 -7.11 0.51 12.53
CA THR A 21 -7.37 0.29 13.96
C THR A 21 -7.09 1.55 14.79
N GLN A 22 -6.21 2.42 14.31
CA GLN A 22 -5.96 3.72 14.94
C GLN A 22 -6.89 4.81 14.42
N GLU A 23 -7.92 4.41 13.67
CA GLU A 23 -8.97 5.29 13.17
C GLU A 23 -8.45 6.43 12.28
N ILE A 24 -7.37 6.18 11.54
CA ILE A 24 -6.87 7.13 10.56
C ILE A 24 -7.65 6.92 9.26
N PRO A 25 -8.21 8.00 8.65
CA PRO A 25 -8.92 7.85 7.38
C PRO A 25 -8.05 7.17 6.33
N SER A 26 -8.58 6.14 5.69
CA SER A 26 -7.79 5.24 4.86
C SER A 26 -7.21 5.91 3.63
N GLU A 27 -8.00 6.74 2.93
CA GLU A 27 -7.48 7.44 1.75
C GLU A 27 -6.32 8.37 2.11
N ALA A 28 -6.47 9.12 3.20
CA ALA A 28 -5.42 10.03 3.65
C ALA A 28 -4.14 9.27 4.00
N PHE A 29 -4.27 8.17 4.74
CA PHE A 29 -3.11 7.38 5.14
C PHE A 29 -2.41 6.75 3.93
N ILE A 30 -3.16 6.08 3.07
CA ILE A 30 -2.58 5.37 1.93
C ILE A 30 -1.88 6.33 0.99
N LYS A 31 -2.50 7.48 0.72
CA LYS A 31 -1.87 8.51 -0.12
C LYS A 31 -0.59 9.02 0.53
N ALA A 32 -0.64 9.34 1.81
CA ALA A 32 0.54 9.83 2.54
C ALA A 32 1.66 8.80 2.52
N PHE A 33 1.33 7.53 2.78
CA PHE A 33 2.33 6.48 2.81
C PHE A 33 2.95 6.24 1.43
N MET A 34 2.13 6.05 0.40
CA MET A 34 2.63 5.69 -0.93
C MET A 34 3.49 6.78 -1.58
N THR A 35 3.36 8.00 -1.12
CA THR A 35 4.18 9.13 -1.60
C THR A 35 5.27 9.54 -0.62
N SER A 36 5.45 8.79 0.47
CA SER A 36 6.37 9.14 1.55
C SER A 36 7.79 8.69 1.29
N GLU A 37 8.73 9.27 2.05
CA GLU A 37 10.11 8.79 2.06
C GLU A 37 10.20 7.38 2.65
N THR A 38 9.28 7.02 3.56
CA THR A 38 9.21 5.66 4.10
C THR A 38 8.94 4.63 3.01
N ALA A 39 7.97 4.90 2.13
CA ALA A 39 7.68 4.00 1.00
C ALA A 39 8.87 3.93 0.04
N LYS A 40 9.52 5.06 -0.22
CA LYS A 40 10.74 5.09 -1.03
C LYS A 40 11.84 4.22 -0.44
N ALA A 41 12.02 4.28 0.88
CA ALA A 41 13.00 3.45 1.56
C ALA A 41 12.70 1.96 1.38
N LEU A 42 11.42 1.59 1.46
CA LEU A 42 11.01 0.19 1.23
C LEU A 42 11.17 -0.22 -0.23
N ASP A 43 11.07 0.73 -1.16
CA ASP A 43 11.27 0.46 -2.59
C ASP A 43 12.74 0.21 -2.95
N SER A 44 13.67 0.67 -2.13
CA SER A 44 15.10 0.56 -2.44
C SER A 44 15.62 -0.87 -2.24
N THR A 45 16.75 -1.17 -2.87
CA THR A 45 17.34 -2.52 -2.78
C THR A 45 17.75 -2.86 -1.35
N TYR A 46 18.37 -1.88 -0.66
CA TYR A 46 18.80 -2.07 0.73
C TYR A 46 18.47 -0.80 1.52
N ASN A 47 17.76 -0.97 2.63
CA ASN A 47 17.47 0.14 3.53
C ASN A 47 17.10 -0.43 4.89
N ARG A 48 17.57 0.21 5.96
CA ARG A 48 17.28 -0.25 7.33
C ARG A 48 15.78 -0.29 7.65
N MET A 49 14.98 0.53 6.97
CA MET A 49 13.53 0.55 7.18
C MET A 49 12.89 -0.78 6.83
N GLN A 50 13.54 -1.59 6.00
CA GLN A 50 13.04 -2.92 5.64
C GLN A 50 13.10 -3.92 6.81
N TRP A 51 13.78 -3.57 7.89
CA TRP A 51 13.90 -4.41 9.08
C TRP A 51 13.00 -3.95 10.22
N MET A 52 12.22 -2.88 10.01
CA MET A 52 11.33 -2.32 11.01
C MET A 52 9.94 -2.94 10.90
N GLY A 53 9.23 -3.02 12.04
CA GLY A 53 7.86 -3.51 12.05
C GLY A 53 6.87 -2.42 11.67
N GLU A 54 5.62 -2.83 11.50
CA GLU A 54 4.54 -1.94 11.06
C GLU A 54 4.31 -0.77 12.03
N GLU A 55 4.48 -0.99 13.33
CA GLU A 55 4.31 0.08 14.32
C GLU A 55 5.32 1.20 14.12
N TYR A 56 6.56 0.84 13.88
CA TYR A 56 7.61 1.83 13.62
C TYR A 56 7.33 2.60 12.32
N LEU A 57 6.96 1.87 11.28
CA LEU A 57 6.68 2.48 9.98
C LEU A 57 5.49 3.45 10.07
N LEU A 58 4.48 3.09 10.85
CA LEU A 58 3.32 3.97 11.04
C LEU A 58 3.74 5.28 11.71
N GLU A 59 4.58 5.22 12.75
CA GLU A 59 5.03 6.43 13.42
C GLU A 59 5.84 7.32 12.48
N GLU A 60 6.67 6.73 11.62
CA GLU A 60 7.42 7.50 10.63
C GLU A 60 6.50 8.25 9.67
N VAL A 61 5.43 7.59 9.22
CA VAL A 61 4.46 8.23 8.32
C VAL A 61 3.70 9.33 9.04
N LYS A 62 3.28 9.07 10.29
CA LYS A 62 2.55 10.06 11.09
C LYS A 62 3.40 11.31 11.33
N ASP A 63 4.67 11.12 11.65
CA ASP A 63 5.58 12.24 11.91
C ASP A 63 5.78 13.09 10.64
N ALA A 64 5.89 12.45 9.49
CA ALA A 64 6.12 13.14 8.23
C ALA A 64 4.84 13.80 7.68
N ALA A 65 3.69 13.14 7.83
CA ALA A 65 2.43 13.62 7.25
C ALA A 65 1.73 14.67 8.11
N GLY A 66 1.89 14.58 9.42
CA GLY A 66 1.29 15.56 10.35
C GLY A 66 -0.22 15.66 10.22
N ASP A 67 -0.71 16.87 10.07
CA ASP A 67 -2.16 17.17 10.09
C ASP A 67 -2.96 16.59 8.93
N ILE A 68 -2.29 16.15 7.86
CA ILE A 68 -2.97 15.52 6.73
C ILE A 68 -3.77 14.30 7.20
N LEU A 69 -3.23 13.58 8.19
CA LEU A 69 -3.88 12.38 8.72
C LEU A 69 -5.04 12.67 9.67
N SER A 70 -5.25 13.94 10.02
CA SER A 70 -6.36 14.37 10.88
C SER A 70 -7.64 14.69 10.10
N ALA A 71 -7.58 14.61 8.77
CA ALA A 71 -8.75 14.87 7.94
C ALA A 71 -9.85 13.85 8.24
N SER A 72 -11.12 14.23 8.04
CA SER A 72 -12.22 13.28 8.17
C SER A 72 -12.28 12.41 6.91
N GLY A 73 -12.76 11.19 7.07
CA GLY A 73 -12.90 10.28 5.94
C GLY A 73 -13.21 8.86 6.38
N GLU A 74 -13.49 8.03 5.41
CA GLU A 74 -13.85 6.64 5.64
C GLU A 74 -12.65 5.82 6.12
N ILE A 75 -12.93 4.87 7.01
CA ILE A 75 -11.96 3.85 7.41
C ILE A 75 -12.39 2.55 6.74
N PHE A 76 -11.55 2.02 5.87
CA PHE A 76 -11.85 0.79 5.14
C PHE A 76 -11.83 -0.41 6.09
N GLN A 77 -12.52 -1.47 5.69
CA GLN A 77 -12.49 -2.72 6.44
C GLN A 77 -11.07 -3.29 6.49
N THR A 78 -10.78 -4.01 7.56
CA THR A 78 -9.44 -4.51 7.86
C THR A 78 -8.85 -5.36 6.75
N ASP A 79 -9.65 -6.27 6.21
CA ASP A 79 -9.21 -7.17 5.14
C ASP A 79 -8.97 -6.43 3.82
N VAL A 80 -9.75 -5.40 3.53
CA VAL A 80 -9.52 -4.54 2.36
C VAL A 80 -8.19 -3.81 2.50
N LEU A 81 -7.94 -3.24 3.67
CA LEU A 81 -6.69 -2.53 3.95
C LEU A 81 -5.48 -3.46 3.81
N TYR A 82 -5.56 -4.65 4.38
CA TYR A 82 -4.46 -5.61 4.26
C TYR A 82 -4.17 -5.96 2.81
N TRP A 83 -5.21 -6.26 2.04
CA TRP A 83 -5.04 -6.61 0.64
C TRP A 83 -4.41 -5.46 -0.16
N ILE A 84 -4.88 -4.24 0.04
CA ILE A 84 -4.33 -3.09 -0.68
C ILE A 84 -2.84 -2.91 -0.35
N GLY A 85 -2.50 -2.96 0.94
CA GLY A 85 -1.11 -2.81 1.37
C GLY A 85 -0.21 -3.90 0.82
N TYR A 86 -0.66 -5.14 0.93
CA TYR A 86 0.08 -6.30 0.44
C TYR A 86 0.29 -6.23 -1.06
N LEU A 87 -0.78 -5.97 -1.82
CA LEU A 87 -0.71 -5.99 -3.29
C LEU A 87 0.16 -4.86 -3.82
N TYR A 88 0.07 -3.67 -3.24
CA TYR A 88 0.93 -2.57 -3.65
C TYR A 88 2.42 -2.91 -3.48
N ARG A 89 2.81 -3.53 -2.37
CA ARG A 89 4.20 -3.90 -2.16
C ARG A 89 4.63 -5.03 -3.08
N TYR A 90 3.74 -6.02 -3.26
CA TYR A 90 3.97 -7.12 -4.21
C TYR A 90 4.18 -6.57 -5.63
N TRP A 91 3.38 -5.60 -6.02
CA TRP A 91 3.47 -4.93 -7.32
C TRP A 91 4.87 -4.37 -7.55
N HIS A 92 5.43 -3.71 -6.54
CA HIS A 92 6.79 -3.17 -6.65
C HIS A 92 7.80 -4.27 -6.99
N TYR A 93 7.74 -5.40 -6.31
CA TYR A 93 8.68 -6.50 -6.55
C TYR A 93 8.43 -7.18 -7.89
N TYR A 94 7.19 -7.27 -8.31
CA TYR A 94 6.82 -7.91 -9.56
C TYR A 94 7.24 -7.08 -10.79
N THR A 95 7.10 -5.77 -10.73
CA THR A 95 7.33 -4.88 -11.89
C THR A 95 8.58 -4.01 -11.77
N GLY A 96 9.10 -3.81 -10.57
CA GLY A 96 10.17 -2.84 -10.32
C GLY A 96 9.70 -1.40 -10.20
N GLU A 97 8.41 -1.15 -10.34
CA GLU A 97 7.89 0.21 -10.29
C GLU A 97 7.89 0.76 -8.86
N PRO A 98 8.16 2.06 -8.67
CA PRO A 98 8.16 2.64 -7.31
C PRO A 98 6.74 2.89 -6.81
N SER A 99 6.60 2.99 -5.50
CA SER A 99 5.30 3.12 -4.82
C SER A 99 4.45 4.27 -5.36
N ASN A 100 5.04 5.44 -5.58
CA ASN A 100 4.28 6.60 -6.07
C ASN A 100 3.71 6.37 -7.47
N LYS A 101 4.45 5.66 -8.33
CA LYS A 101 3.98 5.33 -9.68
C LYS A 101 2.86 4.29 -9.62
N ILE A 102 2.99 3.31 -8.73
CA ILE A 102 1.97 2.28 -8.53
C ILE A 102 0.65 2.94 -8.10
N LEU A 103 0.72 3.87 -7.16
CA LEU A 103 -0.48 4.59 -6.71
C LEU A 103 -1.18 5.31 -7.87
N ARG A 104 -0.42 5.91 -8.78
CA ARG A 104 -1.00 6.60 -9.94
C ARG A 104 -1.69 5.63 -10.90
N GLN A 105 -1.14 4.42 -11.08
CA GLN A 105 -1.73 3.41 -11.96
C GLN A 105 -2.95 2.76 -11.34
N ALA A 106 -2.94 2.54 -10.04
CA ALA A 106 -4.05 1.92 -9.33
C ALA A 106 -4.44 2.81 -8.14
N PRO A 107 -5.20 3.89 -8.39
CA PRO A 107 -5.63 4.77 -7.31
C PRO A 107 -6.41 4.03 -6.23
N ILE A 108 -6.43 4.59 -5.06
CA ILE A 108 -7.03 3.96 -3.87
C ILE A 108 -8.47 3.52 -4.14
N GLU A 109 -9.25 4.38 -4.81
CA GLU A 109 -10.64 4.06 -5.13
C GLU A 109 -10.74 2.84 -6.05
N THR A 110 -9.85 2.73 -7.03
CA THR A 110 -9.80 1.56 -7.92
C THR A 110 -9.49 0.29 -7.14
N MET A 111 -8.54 0.36 -6.20
CA MET A 111 -8.19 -0.78 -5.37
C MET A 111 -9.37 -1.22 -4.52
N LYS A 112 -10.00 -0.29 -3.84
CA LYS A 112 -11.16 -0.59 -2.99
C LYS A 112 -12.30 -1.20 -3.79
N ARG A 113 -12.61 -0.63 -4.95
CA ARG A 113 -13.71 -1.07 -5.80
C ARG A 113 -13.52 -2.50 -6.28
N ASN A 114 -12.29 -2.90 -6.56
CA ASN A 114 -11.98 -4.19 -7.15
C ASN A 114 -11.61 -5.26 -6.13
N TYR A 115 -11.65 -4.96 -4.84
CA TYR A 115 -11.26 -5.91 -3.80
C TYR A 115 -12.03 -7.23 -3.90
N LEU A 116 -13.34 -7.16 -3.94
CA LEU A 116 -14.17 -8.38 -3.95
C LEU A 116 -13.83 -9.30 -5.12
N MET A 117 -13.59 -8.73 -6.28
CA MET A 117 -13.30 -9.51 -7.48
C MET A 117 -11.85 -10.02 -7.50
N PHE A 118 -10.90 -9.20 -7.05
CA PHE A 118 -9.49 -9.48 -7.29
C PHE A 118 -8.76 -10.13 -6.12
N HIS A 119 -9.30 -10.06 -4.89
CA HIS A 119 -8.53 -10.53 -3.72
C HIS A 119 -8.33 -12.05 -3.70
N THR A 120 -9.13 -12.81 -4.45
CA THR A 120 -8.96 -14.26 -4.56
C THR A 120 -8.11 -14.68 -5.77
N MET A 121 -7.71 -13.72 -6.60
CA MET A 121 -6.90 -13.99 -7.77
C MET A 121 -5.42 -14.10 -7.38
N ALA A 122 -4.64 -14.78 -8.21
CA ALA A 122 -3.19 -14.71 -8.10
C ALA A 122 -2.77 -13.24 -8.19
N ARG A 123 -1.81 -12.84 -7.38
CA ARG A 123 -1.42 -11.43 -7.28
C ARG A 123 -0.93 -10.85 -8.60
N GLU A 124 -0.18 -11.64 -9.35
CA GLU A 124 0.30 -11.22 -10.66
C GLU A 124 -0.85 -10.90 -11.62
N LEU A 125 -1.89 -11.76 -11.60
CA LEU A 125 -3.06 -11.54 -12.45
C LEU A 125 -3.84 -10.30 -12.04
N ALA A 126 -3.99 -10.09 -10.73
CA ALA A 126 -4.66 -8.89 -10.23
C ALA A 126 -3.92 -7.63 -10.68
N ILE A 127 -2.59 -7.63 -10.59
CA ILE A 127 -1.77 -6.50 -11.02
C ILE A 127 -1.94 -6.25 -12.52
N GLU A 128 -1.88 -7.31 -13.32
CA GLU A 128 -2.05 -7.17 -14.77
C GLU A 128 -3.42 -6.60 -15.12
N ASP A 129 -4.47 -7.06 -14.44
CA ASP A 129 -5.81 -6.56 -14.66
C ASP A 129 -5.96 -5.09 -14.23
N LEU A 130 -5.32 -4.71 -13.12
CA LEU A 130 -5.33 -3.31 -12.69
C LEU A 130 -4.60 -2.40 -13.67
N LYS A 131 -3.49 -2.87 -14.23
CA LYS A 131 -2.78 -2.14 -15.29
C LYS A 131 -3.67 -1.96 -16.51
N GLU A 132 -4.42 -2.99 -16.88
CA GLU A 132 -5.34 -2.91 -18.03
C GLU A 132 -6.46 -1.90 -17.78
N ILE A 133 -7.03 -1.89 -16.57
CA ILE A 133 -8.04 -0.90 -16.19
C ILE A 133 -7.50 0.51 -16.37
N HIS A 134 -6.27 0.75 -15.92
CA HIS A 134 -5.62 2.06 -16.05
C HIS A 134 -5.42 2.42 -17.52
N ALA A 135 -4.97 1.49 -18.35
CA ALA A 135 -4.74 1.72 -19.77
C ALA A 135 -6.03 2.11 -20.49
N GLN A 136 -7.15 1.49 -20.13
CA GLN A 136 -8.44 1.76 -20.76
C GLN A 136 -9.00 3.14 -20.43
N LYS A 137 -8.54 3.77 -19.34
CA LYS A 137 -9.02 5.10 -18.94
C LYS A 137 -8.30 6.25 -19.64
N LYS A 138 -7.31 5.96 -20.44
CA LYS A 138 -6.54 6.99 -21.16
C LYS A 138 -7.21 7.42 -22.47
#